data_2dd3656b4ca63c6055e8bdc10698d787
#
_entry.id   2dd3656b4ca63c6055e8bdc10698d787
#
_cell.length_a   1.000
_cell.length_b   1.000
_cell.length_c   1.000
_cell.angle_alpha   90.00
_cell.angle_beta   90.00
_cell.angle_gamma   90.00
#
_symmetry.space_group_name_H-M   'P 1'
#
loop_
_entity.id
_entity.type
_entity.pdbx_description
1 polymer ?
#
loop_
_entity_poly.entity_id
_entity_poly.type
_entity_poly.pdbx_seq_one_letter_code
_entity_poly.pdbx_strand_id
1 'polypeptide(L)'
;MKKSGHIAAWVAAGMVGLCLFARTAAGATEGSWPIAIAIAPSFEAPGADQDVVGLRLNLLAARHRNVTFLDIGTLAGMVTREAYGVQIVGLWNSTGSARGALQSAGFVNLCYGDCYGAQTAGVHSRTEGTFMGLQLAAVCSADVLKGLQIGLVNRTSNSSGVQIGIVNHAEQSEGIQLGLVNIMPDGRYPVMPLFTIGF
;
A
#
# COMPACT_ATOMS: atom_id res chain seq x y z
N MET A 1 -26.50 30.81 7.32
CA MET A 1 -25.54 29.76 6.95
C MET A 1 -24.09 30.05 7.39
N LYS A 2 -23.85 30.63 8.58
CA LYS A 2 -22.47 31.00 9.05
C LYS A 2 -21.93 30.12 10.18
N LYS A 3 -22.70 29.13 10.70
CA LYS A 3 -22.28 28.33 11.87
C LYS A 3 -21.41 27.11 11.56
N SER A 4 -21.37 26.62 10.32
CA SER A 4 -20.57 25.43 9.99
C SER A 4 -19.05 25.70 9.94
N GLY A 5 -18.64 26.91 9.59
CA GLY A 5 -17.23 27.28 9.53
C GLY A 5 -16.53 27.31 10.90
N HIS A 6 -17.25 27.65 11.97
CA HIS A 6 -16.67 27.69 13.29
C HIS A 6 -16.41 26.29 13.87
N ILE A 7 -17.29 25.33 13.63
CA ILE A 7 -17.11 23.95 14.12
C ILE A 7 -15.88 23.31 13.46
N ALA A 8 -15.74 23.48 12.15
CA ALA A 8 -14.58 22.97 11.41
C ALA A 8 -13.27 23.61 11.93
N ALA A 9 -13.27 24.90 12.22
CA ALA A 9 -12.10 25.59 12.77
C ALA A 9 -11.74 25.09 14.19
N TRP A 10 -12.73 24.84 15.04
CA TRP A 10 -12.48 24.28 16.38
C TRP A 10 -11.99 22.85 16.35
N VAL A 11 -12.52 22.02 15.47
CA VAL A 11 -12.06 20.63 15.27
C VAL A 11 -10.62 20.63 14.77
N ALA A 12 -10.30 21.45 13.76
CA ALA A 12 -8.93 21.57 13.24
C ALA A 12 -7.97 22.07 14.32
N ALA A 13 -8.35 23.10 15.09
CA ALA A 13 -7.54 23.61 16.20
C ALA A 13 -7.30 22.57 17.30
N GLY A 14 -8.32 21.78 17.64
CA GLY A 14 -8.21 20.68 18.60
C GLY A 14 -7.25 19.57 18.10
N MET A 15 -7.33 19.20 16.82
CA MET A 15 -6.44 18.22 16.20
C MET A 15 -4.99 18.70 16.20
N VAL A 16 -4.74 19.94 15.82
CA VAL A 16 -3.40 20.55 15.84
C VAL A 16 -2.86 20.59 17.26
N GLY A 17 -3.67 20.99 18.23
CA GLY A 17 -3.29 21.03 19.64
C GLY A 17 -2.90 19.64 20.18
N LEU A 18 -3.68 18.60 19.86
CA LEU A 18 -3.38 17.23 20.24
C LEU A 18 -2.07 16.72 19.61
N CYS A 19 -1.87 16.98 18.31
CA CYS A 19 -0.65 16.61 17.62
C CYS A 19 0.58 17.35 18.17
N LEU A 20 0.47 18.64 18.48
CA LEU A 20 1.54 19.42 19.09
C LEU A 20 1.90 18.90 20.49
N PHE A 21 0.90 18.59 21.31
CA PHE A 21 1.13 18.00 22.63
C PHE A 21 1.81 16.62 22.54
N ALA A 22 1.34 15.77 21.62
CA ALA A 22 1.95 14.47 21.39
C ALA A 22 3.40 14.59 20.89
N ARG A 23 3.69 15.56 20.03
CA ARG A 23 5.04 15.83 19.54
C ARG A 23 6.00 16.20 20.67
N THR A 24 5.60 17.10 21.54
CA THR A 24 6.44 17.50 22.70
C THR A 24 6.62 16.36 23.70
N ALA A 25 5.58 15.59 23.95
CA ALA A 25 5.63 14.46 24.88
C ALA A 25 6.50 13.30 24.34
N ALA A 26 6.50 13.07 23.04
CA ALA A 26 7.26 11.99 22.40
C ALA A 26 8.71 12.35 22.04
N GLY A 27 9.15 13.59 22.26
CA GLY A 27 10.51 14.03 21.89
C GLY A 27 10.78 13.94 20.37
N ALA A 28 9.77 14.13 19.53
CA ALA A 28 9.89 14.01 18.09
C ALA A 28 10.91 15.01 17.51
N THR A 29 11.69 14.54 16.53
CA THR A 29 12.68 15.37 15.85
C THR A 29 12.04 16.45 14.99
N GLU A 30 12.77 17.48 14.63
CA GLU A 30 12.26 18.52 13.71
C GLU A 30 11.77 17.90 12.41
N GLY A 31 10.55 18.27 11.99
CA GLY A 31 9.93 17.79 10.75
C GLY A 31 9.15 16.48 10.84
N SER A 32 9.13 15.80 12.01
CA SER A 32 8.33 14.58 12.21
C SER A 32 7.27 14.75 13.30
N TRP A 33 6.16 13.99 13.17
CA TRP A 33 5.03 14.02 14.08
C TRP A 33 4.72 12.60 14.59
N PRO A 34 4.56 12.40 15.91
CA PRO A 34 4.27 11.07 16.45
C PRO A 34 2.83 10.63 16.23
N ILE A 35 1.91 11.56 16.06
CA ILE A 35 0.49 11.29 15.80
C ILE A 35 0.00 12.21 14.68
N ALA A 36 -0.77 11.63 13.77
CA ALA A 36 -1.52 12.37 12.77
C ALA A 36 -2.99 11.96 12.81
N ILE A 37 -3.87 12.93 12.68
CA ILE A 37 -5.31 12.73 12.61
C ILE A 37 -5.83 13.46 11.39
N ALA A 38 -6.59 12.78 10.54
CA ALA A 38 -7.20 13.34 9.36
C ALA A 38 -8.68 12.96 9.29
N ILE A 39 -9.53 13.90 8.93
CA ILE A 39 -10.91 13.64 8.56
C ILE A 39 -11.01 13.54 7.04
N ALA A 40 -10.40 14.49 6.35
CA ALA A 40 -10.32 14.56 4.90
C ALA A 40 -9.03 15.30 4.52
N PRO A 41 -8.54 15.24 3.26
CA PRO A 41 -7.26 15.83 2.87
C PRO A 41 -7.10 17.33 3.16
N SER A 42 -8.21 18.07 3.33
CA SER A 42 -8.18 19.49 3.71
C SER A 42 -8.33 19.72 5.23
N PHE A 43 -8.55 18.66 6.00
CA PHE A 43 -8.73 18.65 7.45
C PHE A 43 -7.84 17.59 8.07
N GLU A 44 -6.54 17.80 7.99
CA GLU A 44 -5.53 16.91 8.55
C GLU A 44 -4.52 17.68 9.40
N ALA A 45 -4.07 17.05 10.46
CA ALA A 45 -3.02 17.55 11.34
C ALA A 45 -2.05 16.41 11.67
N PRO A 46 -0.76 16.58 11.39
CA PRO A 46 -0.13 17.67 10.63
C PRO A 46 -0.54 17.68 9.16
N GLY A 47 -0.20 18.75 8.43
CA GLY A 47 -0.54 18.87 7.01
C GLY A 47 0.12 17.82 6.11
N ALA A 48 -0.36 17.71 4.87
CA ALA A 48 -0.03 16.66 3.89
C ALA A 48 1.47 16.45 3.61
N ASP A 49 2.28 17.50 3.72
CA ASP A 49 3.71 17.46 3.40
C ASP A 49 4.61 17.09 4.59
N GLN A 50 4.00 16.67 5.70
CA GLN A 50 4.73 16.30 6.91
C GLN A 50 4.99 14.79 6.98
N ASP A 51 6.00 14.43 7.78
CA ASP A 51 6.33 13.06 8.08
C ASP A 51 5.64 12.64 9.38
N VAL A 52 5.08 11.43 9.40
CA VAL A 52 4.44 10.84 10.56
C VAL A 52 5.27 9.64 11.01
N VAL A 53 5.78 9.73 12.26
CA VAL A 53 6.55 8.65 12.89
C VAL A 53 5.77 8.20 14.13
N GLY A 54 4.90 7.21 13.94
CA GLY A 54 4.04 6.70 15.00
C GLY A 54 2.65 6.34 14.48
N LEU A 55 1.60 6.96 14.99
CA LEU A 55 0.21 6.62 14.68
C LEU A 55 -0.43 7.63 13.73
N ARG A 56 -0.95 7.15 12.62
CA ARG A 56 -1.85 7.91 11.74
C ARG A 56 -3.26 7.33 11.81
N LEU A 57 -4.23 8.19 12.09
CA LEU A 57 -5.65 7.84 12.08
C LEU A 57 -6.35 8.71 11.04
N ASN A 58 -7.03 8.10 10.07
CA ASN A 58 -7.80 8.84 9.09
C ASN A 58 -9.24 8.31 8.97
N LEU A 59 -10.21 9.22 9.00
CA LEU A 59 -11.62 8.86 8.96
C LEU A 59 -12.12 8.67 7.51
N LEU A 60 -11.85 9.60 6.61
CA LEU A 60 -12.25 9.49 5.21
C LEU A 60 -11.03 9.28 4.32
N ALA A 61 -10.11 10.22 4.33
CA ALA A 61 -8.88 10.15 3.57
C ALA A 61 -7.77 10.96 4.25
N ALA A 62 -6.52 10.50 4.12
CA ALA A 62 -5.34 11.23 4.56
C ALA A 62 -4.24 11.15 3.52
N ARG A 63 -3.45 12.21 3.44
CA ARG A 63 -2.29 12.29 2.57
C ARG A 63 -1.09 12.80 3.36
N HIS A 64 -0.03 12.01 3.46
CA HIS A 64 1.22 12.41 4.10
C HIS A 64 2.42 12.03 3.23
N ARG A 65 3.57 12.65 3.50
CA ARG A 65 4.79 12.40 2.75
C ARG A 65 5.38 11.05 3.08
N ASN A 66 5.70 10.82 4.34
CA ASN A 66 6.16 9.53 4.84
C ASN A 66 5.32 9.12 6.06
N VAL A 67 5.08 7.81 6.19
CA VAL A 67 4.41 7.24 7.36
C VAL A 67 5.21 6.06 7.85
N THR A 68 5.59 6.11 9.12
CA THR A 68 6.36 5.06 9.78
C THR A 68 5.60 4.57 11.01
N PHE A 69 5.38 3.30 11.11
CA PHE A 69 4.83 2.50 12.19
C PHE A 69 3.38 2.05 11.96
N LEU A 70 2.35 2.82 12.27
CA LEU A 70 0.95 2.36 12.19
C LEU A 70 0.04 3.40 11.52
N ASP A 71 -0.62 2.98 10.46
CA ASP A 71 -1.58 3.76 9.70
C ASP A 71 -2.93 3.04 9.64
N ILE A 72 -3.94 3.65 10.23
CA ILE A 72 -5.31 3.12 10.22
C ILE A 72 -6.23 4.11 9.55
N GLY A 73 -6.85 3.69 8.45
CA GLY A 73 -7.76 4.52 7.65
C GLY A 73 -9.08 3.83 7.34
N THR A 74 -10.18 4.59 7.31
CA THR A 74 -11.50 4.03 6.99
C THR A 74 -11.72 3.89 5.49
N LEU A 75 -11.51 4.92 4.68
CA LEU A 75 -11.78 4.86 3.25
C LEU A 75 -10.49 4.86 2.42
N ALA A 76 -9.65 5.89 2.54
CA ALA A 76 -8.46 6.02 1.71
C ALA A 76 -7.25 6.46 2.53
N GLY A 77 -6.11 5.84 2.26
CA GLY A 77 -4.80 6.22 2.77
C GLY A 77 -3.83 6.50 1.62
N MET A 78 -3.15 7.64 1.66
CA MET A 78 -2.14 7.98 0.67
C MET A 78 -0.83 8.36 1.35
N VAL A 79 0.24 7.70 0.94
CA VAL A 79 1.61 8.03 1.31
C VAL A 79 2.38 8.36 0.04
N THR A 80 2.85 9.59 -0.08
CA THR A 80 3.41 10.05 -1.36
C THR A 80 4.83 9.58 -1.61
N ARG A 81 5.58 9.23 -0.57
CA ARG A 81 6.95 8.72 -0.67
C ARG A 81 7.08 7.32 -0.09
N GLU A 82 7.44 7.22 1.19
CA GLU A 82 7.79 5.93 1.80
C GLU A 82 6.86 5.58 2.96
N ALA A 83 6.44 4.33 2.99
CA ALA A 83 5.72 3.73 4.09
C ALA A 83 6.55 2.62 4.75
N TYR A 84 6.59 2.63 6.08
CA TYR A 84 7.19 1.59 6.90
C TYR A 84 6.20 1.13 7.96
N GLY A 85 6.18 -0.18 8.25
CA GLY A 85 5.33 -0.73 9.30
C GLY A 85 3.99 -1.22 8.79
N VAL A 86 2.89 -0.89 9.46
CA VAL A 86 1.56 -1.45 9.20
C VAL A 86 0.61 -0.39 8.68
N GLN A 87 0.01 -0.63 7.51
CA GLN A 87 -1.04 0.19 6.94
C GLN A 87 -2.32 -0.64 6.78
N ILE A 88 -3.39 -0.23 7.42
CA ILE A 88 -4.72 -0.87 7.34
C ILE A 88 -5.71 0.17 6.89
N VAL A 89 -6.23 0.04 5.69
CA VAL A 89 -7.16 1.00 5.08
C VAL A 89 -8.40 0.28 4.57
N GLY A 90 -9.57 0.84 4.85
CA GLY A 90 -10.83 0.16 4.54
C GLY A 90 -11.05 -0.09 3.05
N LEU A 91 -10.77 0.87 2.17
CA LEU A 91 -11.05 0.69 0.74
C LEU A 91 -9.78 0.80 -0.13
N TRP A 92 -9.09 1.93 -0.08
CA TRP A 92 -8.03 2.26 -1.02
C TRP A 92 -6.76 2.66 -0.30
N ASN A 93 -5.67 1.95 -0.54
CA ASN A 93 -4.34 2.33 -0.08
C ASN A 93 -3.43 2.65 -1.27
N SER A 94 -2.67 3.72 -1.17
CA SER A 94 -1.76 4.18 -2.20
C SER A 94 -0.45 4.64 -1.58
N THR A 95 0.67 4.13 -2.09
CA THR A 95 1.99 4.36 -1.51
C THR A 95 3.02 4.59 -2.61
N GLY A 96 3.93 5.54 -2.44
CA GLY A 96 5.04 5.74 -3.35
C GLY A 96 5.96 4.52 -3.36
N SER A 97 6.49 4.14 -2.21
CA SER A 97 7.26 2.91 -1.99
C SER A 97 6.97 2.36 -0.60
N ALA A 98 7.15 1.06 -0.38
CA ALA A 98 6.97 0.45 0.93
C ALA A 98 8.15 -0.48 1.27
N ARG A 99 8.68 -0.34 2.49
CA ARG A 99 9.80 -1.15 2.96
C ARG A 99 9.51 -1.79 4.30
N GLY A 100 9.55 -3.13 4.35
CA GLY A 100 9.21 -3.88 5.56
C GLY A 100 7.78 -3.62 6.02
N ALA A 101 6.86 -3.37 5.08
CA ALA A 101 5.51 -2.95 5.36
C ALA A 101 4.51 -4.10 5.22
N LEU A 102 3.51 -4.10 6.10
CA LEU A 102 2.27 -4.84 5.91
C LEU A 102 1.21 -3.85 5.45
N GLN A 103 0.75 -3.98 4.22
CA GLN A 103 -0.28 -3.13 3.64
C GLN A 103 -1.56 -3.94 3.42
N SER A 104 -2.65 -3.51 4.04
CA SER A 104 -3.96 -4.14 3.89
C SER A 104 -5.00 -3.12 3.45
N ALA A 105 -5.70 -3.42 2.37
CA ALA A 105 -6.80 -2.61 1.89
C ALA A 105 -8.02 -3.50 1.57
N GLY A 106 -9.22 -3.01 1.84
CA GLY A 106 -10.44 -3.78 1.55
C GLY A 106 -10.66 -4.01 0.05
N PHE A 107 -10.29 -3.05 -0.80
CA PHE A 107 -10.47 -3.16 -2.24
C PHE A 107 -9.18 -3.09 -3.03
N VAL A 108 -8.42 -2.00 -2.90
CA VAL A 108 -7.29 -1.72 -3.78
C VAL A 108 -6.06 -1.29 -2.98
N ASN A 109 -4.93 -1.90 -3.30
CA ASN A 109 -3.63 -1.55 -2.75
C ASN A 109 -2.65 -1.24 -3.90
N LEU A 110 -2.15 -0.01 -3.96
CA LEU A 110 -1.24 0.47 -4.99
C LEU A 110 0.11 0.86 -4.41
N CYS A 111 1.17 0.42 -5.05
CA CYS A 111 2.54 0.84 -4.78
C CYS A 111 3.17 1.29 -6.11
N TYR A 112 3.55 2.56 -6.20
CA TYR A 112 4.08 3.15 -7.44
C TYR A 112 5.59 2.92 -7.63
N GLY A 113 6.28 2.46 -6.63
CA GLY A 113 7.69 2.10 -6.69
C GLY A 113 7.93 0.70 -6.15
N ASP A 114 9.10 0.50 -5.53
CA ASP A 114 9.44 -0.80 -4.96
C ASP A 114 8.68 -1.08 -3.67
N CYS A 115 8.18 -2.29 -3.54
CA CYS A 115 7.45 -2.76 -2.37
C CYS A 115 8.06 -4.02 -1.78
N TYR A 116 8.45 -3.94 -0.50
CA TYR A 116 9.05 -5.04 0.27
C TYR A 116 8.16 -5.35 1.47
N GLY A 117 7.61 -6.56 1.54
CA GLY A 117 6.77 -6.98 2.67
C GLY A 117 5.53 -7.74 2.23
N ALA A 118 4.38 -7.46 2.85
CA ALA A 118 3.13 -8.10 2.50
C ALA A 118 2.09 -7.07 2.06
N GLN A 119 1.43 -7.35 0.93
CA GLN A 119 0.31 -6.56 0.41
C GLN A 119 -0.92 -7.44 0.32
N THR A 120 -2.03 -7.00 0.91
CA THR A 120 -3.32 -7.67 0.79
C THR A 120 -4.38 -6.70 0.31
N ALA A 121 -5.22 -7.16 -0.62
CA ALA A 121 -6.38 -6.40 -1.10
C ALA A 121 -7.52 -7.35 -1.47
N GLY A 122 -8.76 -6.90 -1.33
CA GLY A 122 -9.90 -7.72 -1.74
C GLY A 122 -9.98 -7.91 -3.25
N VAL A 123 -9.68 -6.87 -4.02
CA VAL A 123 -9.84 -6.87 -5.48
C VAL A 123 -8.51 -6.79 -6.20
N HIS A 124 -7.74 -5.72 -6.00
CA HIS A 124 -6.53 -5.48 -6.78
C HIS A 124 -5.36 -5.03 -5.91
N SER A 125 -4.25 -5.73 -6.04
CA SER A 125 -2.96 -5.32 -5.49
C SER A 125 -1.97 -5.11 -6.63
N ARG A 126 -1.42 -3.88 -6.75
CA ARG A 126 -0.50 -3.50 -7.83
C ARG A 126 0.77 -2.87 -7.30
N THR A 127 1.90 -3.28 -7.87
CA THR A 127 3.22 -2.65 -7.67
C THR A 127 3.80 -2.28 -9.04
N GLU A 128 4.15 -1.01 -9.23
CA GLU A 128 4.77 -0.49 -10.47
C GLU A 128 6.31 -0.54 -10.40
N GLY A 129 6.86 -1.41 -9.64
CA GLY A 129 8.29 -1.62 -9.49
C GLY A 129 8.56 -3.06 -9.08
N THR A 130 9.63 -3.25 -8.30
CA THR A 130 9.96 -4.57 -7.74
C THR A 130 9.07 -4.86 -6.53
N PHE A 131 8.33 -5.96 -6.62
CA PHE A 131 7.64 -6.54 -5.46
C PHE A 131 8.45 -7.71 -4.87
N MET A 132 8.81 -7.61 -3.59
CA MET A 132 9.46 -8.68 -2.86
C MET A 132 8.69 -9.00 -1.58
N GLY A 133 8.09 -10.19 -1.53
CA GLY A 133 7.32 -10.66 -0.38
C GLY A 133 6.05 -11.40 -0.76
N LEU A 134 4.95 -11.15 -0.04
CA LEU A 134 3.65 -11.79 -0.28
C LEU A 134 2.62 -10.80 -0.80
N GLN A 135 2.07 -11.04 -1.98
CA GLN A 135 0.96 -10.28 -2.54
C GLN A 135 -0.29 -11.17 -2.64
N LEU A 136 -1.40 -10.72 -2.05
CA LEU A 136 -2.65 -11.46 -1.99
C LEU A 136 -3.83 -10.58 -2.42
N ALA A 137 -4.49 -10.92 -3.51
CA ALA A 137 -5.70 -10.23 -3.99
C ALA A 137 -6.43 -11.08 -5.04
N ALA A 138 -7.64 -10.69 -5.44
CA ALA A 138 -8.27 -11.35 -6.60
C ALA A 138 -7.42 -11.13 -7.87
N VAL A 139 -6.88 -9.93 -8.05
CA VAL A 139 -5.93 -9.60 -9.12
C VAL A 139 -4.63 -9.08 -8.52
N CYS A 140 -3.53 -9.77 -8.74
CA CYS A 140 -2.20 -9.33 -8.35
C CYS A 140 -1.40 -8.88 -9.59
N SER A 141 -0.74 -7.74 -9.51
CA SER A 141 0.16 -7.29 -10.56
C SER A 141 1.44 -6.66 -10.02
N ALA A 142 2.56 -6.92 -10.69
CA ALA A 142 3.85 -6.30 -10.40
C ALA A 142 4.67 -6.21 -11.69
N ASP A 143 5.52 -5.21 -11.82
CA ASP A 143 6.44 -5.17 -12.95
C ASP A 143 7.53 -6.25 -12.78
N VAL A 144 8.14 -6.31 -11.60
CA VAL A 144 9.12 -7.34 -11.25
C VAL A 144 8.67 -8.07 -9.97
N LEU A 145 8.50 -9.39 -10.05
CA LEU A 145 8.16 -10.23 -8.92
C LEU A 145 9.38 -11.01 -8.42
N LYS A 146 9.72 -10.82 -7.14
CA LYS A 146 10.74 -11.60 -6.40
C LYS A 146 10.15 -12.25 -5.14
N GLY A 147 8.92 -12.72 -5.22
CA GLY A 147 8.20 -13.24 -4.05
C GLY A 147 7.07 -14.17 -4.44
N LEU A 148 5.98 -14.09 -3.70
CA LEU A 148 4.80 -14.92 -3.88
C LEU A 148 3.58 -14.06 -4.22
N GLN A 149 2.94 -14.35 -5.34
CA GLN A 149 1.62 -13.82 -5.68
C GLN A 149 0.56 -14.93 -5.56
N ILE A 150 -0.52 -14.65 -4.84
CA ILE A 150 -1.67 -15.54 -4.71
C ILE A 150 -2.91 -14.76 -5.10
N GLY A 151 -3.58 -15.17 -6.17
CA GLY A 151 -4.78 -14.49 -6.66
C GLY A 151 -5.53 -15.34 -7.68
N LEU A 152 -6.68 -14.85 -8.13
CA LEU A 152 -7.37 -15.49 -9.25
C LEU A 152 -6.60 -15.21 -10.56
N VAL A 153 -6.12 -13.97 -10.71
CA VAL A 153 -5.29 -13.56 -11.84
C VAL A 153 -4.01 -12.92 -11.32
N ASN A 154 -2.87 -13.46 -11.71
CA ASN A 154 -1.56 -12.91 -11.39
C ASN A 154 -0.87 -12.47 -12.68
N ARG A 155 -0.33 -11.25 -12.69
CA ARG A 155 0.37 -10.69 -13.85
C ARG A 155 1.68 -10.03 -13.46
N THR A 156 2.74 -10.36 -14.20
CA THR A 156 4.05 -9.71 -14.08
C THR A 156 4.69 -9.52 -15.44
N SER A 157 5.58 -8.56 -15.58
CA SER A 157 6.48 -8.51 -16.71
C SER A 157 7.66 -9.46 -16.47
N ASN A 158 8.34 -9.36 -15.34
CA ASN A 158 9.44 -10.25 -14.99
C ASN A 158 9.15 -10.98 -13.68
N SER A 159 9.27 -12.30 -13.67
CA SER A 159 9.06 -13.11 -12.47
C SER A 159 10.24 -14.02 -12.18
N SER A 160 10.87 -13.84 -11.03
CA SER A 160 11.76 -14.82 -10.40
C SER A 160 11.16 -15.38 -9.09
N GLY A 161 9.85 -15.30 -8.94
CA GLY A 161 9.08 -15.74 -7.80
C GLY A 161 8.09 -16.86 -8.13
N VAL A 162 7.06 -16.96 -7.29
CA VAL A 162 6.00 -17.95 -7.43
C VAL A 162 4.65 -17.26 -7.64
N GLN A 163 3.89 -17.70 -8.63
CA GLN A 163 2.52 -17.26 -8.88
C GLN A 163 1.57 -18.44 -8.69
N ILE A 164 0.55 -18.25 -7.85
CA ILE A 164 -0.49 -19.27 -7.58
C ILE A 164 -1.85 -18.65 -7.89
N GLY A 165 -2.57 -19.21 -8.87
CA GLY A 165 -3.86 -18.65 -9.26
C GLY A 165 -4.61 -19.47 -10.29
N ILE A 166 -5.72 -18.94 -10.78
CA ILE A 166 -6.42 -19.55 -11.92
C ILE A 166 -5.66 -19.25 -13.22
N VAL A 167 -5.31 -17.96 -13.40
CA VAL A 167 -4.53 -17.49 -14.54
C VAL A 167 -3.27 -16.81 -14.05
N ASN A 168 -2.12 -17.31 -14.47
CA ASN A 168 -0.84 -16.69 -14.20
C ASN A 168 -0.22 -16.24 -15.53
N HIS A 169 0.25 -14.99 -15.57
CA HIS A 169 0.90 -14.41 -16.74
C HIS A 169 2.23 -13.77 -16.34
N ALA A 170 3.31 -14.16 -16.97
CA ALA A 170 4.59 -13.50 -16.86
C ALA A 170 5.20 -13.39 -18.27
N GLU A 171 5.59 -12.19 -18.68
CA GLU A 171 6.24 -12.00 -20.01
C GLU A 171 7.57 -12.77 -20.03
N GLN A 172 8.39 -12.59 -18.98
CA GLN A 172 9.60 -13.36 -18.74
C GLN A 172 9.53 -14.00 -17.36
N SER A 173 9.90 -15.26 -17.24
CA SER A 173 9.86 -15.96 -15.96
C SER A 173 11.05 -16.90 -15.79
N GLU A 174 11.77 -16.71 -14.66
CA GLU A 174 12.71 -17.64 -14.07
C GLU A 174 12.12 -18.30 -12.82
N GLY A 175 10.79 -18.24 -12.66
CA GLY A 175 10.04 -18.65 -11.49
C GLY A 175 9.09 -19.82 -11.74
N ILE A 176 8.16 -19.98 -10.81
CA ILE A 176 7.17 -21.08 -10.84
C ILE A 176 5.77 -20.49 -10.96
N GLN A 177 4.96 -21.07 -11.86
CA GLN A 177 3.54 -20.76 -11.97
C GLN A 177 2.70 -22.00 -11.72
N LEU A 178 1.74 -21.90 -10.81
CA LEU A 178 0.77 -22.94 -10.44
C LEU A 178 -0.64 -22.39 -10.70
N GLY A 179 -1.34 -22.93 -11.70
CA GLY A 179 -2.67 -22.43 -12.04
C GLY A 179 -3.32 -23.24 -13.19
N LEU A 180 -4.60 -23.00 -13.40
CA LEU A 180 -5.29 -23.70 -14.52
C LEU A 180 -4.70 -23.30 -15.86
N VAL A 181 -4.30 -22.03 -16.01
CA VAL A 181 -3.67 -21.50 -17.21
C VAL A 181 -2.43 -20.67 -16.80
N ASN A 182 -1.26 -21.10 -17.27
CA ASN A 182 -0.02 -20.38 -17.06
C ASN A 182 0.48 -19.89 -18.43
N ILE A 183 0.73 -18.60 -18.54
CA ILE A 183 1.09 -17.92 -19.78
C ILE A 183 2.49 -17.33 -19.64
N MET A 184 3.40 -17.76 -20.50
CA MET A 184 4.76 -17.25 -20.65
C MET A 184 5.05 -17.05 -22.15
N PRO A 185 4.75 -15.89 -22.73
CA PRO A 185 4.89 -15.66 -24.17
C PRO A 185 6.30 -15.95 -24.68
N ASP A 186 7.33 -15.58 -23.92
CA ASP A 186 8.74 -15.78 -24.28
C ASP A 186 9.29 -17.17 -23.89
N GLY A 187 8.46 -18.00 -23.25
CA GLY A 187 8.84 -19.35 -22.84
C GLY A 187 8.81 -20.36 -24.00
N ARG A 188 9.48 -21.49 -23.83
CA ARG A 188 9.46 -22.62 -24.78
C ARG A 188 8.04 -23.10 -25.10
N TYR A 189 7.13 -23.01 -24.14
CA TYR A 189 5.71 -23.30 -24.27
C TYR A 189 4.92 -22.09 -23.78
N PRO A 190 4.38 -21.28 -24.68
CA PRO A 190 3.70 -20.03 -24.34
C PRO A 190 2.50 -20.16 -23.40
N VAL A 191 1.84 -21.31 -23.43
CA VAL A 191 0.69 -21.62 -22.56
C VAL A 191 0.82 -23.04 -22.03
N MET A 192 0.80 -23.18 -20.70
CA MET A 192 0.88 -24.46 -20.01
C MET A 192 -0.24 -24.60 -18.97
N PRO A 193 -1.00 -25.70 -18.98
CA PRO A 193 -1.96 -25.97 -17.91
C PRO A 193 -1.27 -26.50 -16.65
N LEU A 194 -1.85 -26.19 -15.49
CA LEU A 194 -1.53 -26.65 -14.16
C LEU A 194 -0.20 -26.14 -13.62
N PHE A 195 0.90 -26.34 -14.32
CA PHE A 195 2.22 -26.05 -13.76
C PHE A 195 3.21 -25.65 -14.87
N THR A 196 4.03 -24.63 -14.60
CA THR A 196 5.17 -24.28 -15.44
C THR A 196 6.34 -23.76 -14.62
N ILE A 197 7.54 -24.00 -15.08
CA ILE A 197 8.79 -23.45 -14.57
C ILE A 197 9.47 -22.68 -15.70
N GLY A 198 9.83 -21.45 -15.42
CA GLY A 198 10.67 -20.62 -16.28
C GLY A 198 12.17 -20.86 -16.01
N PHE A 199 12.99 -20.71 -17.03
CA PHE A 199 14.44 -20.82 -16.98
C PHE A 199 15.07 -19.65 -17.73
#